data_964411f6159acf9402e5d8b868d29524
#
_entry.id   964411f6159acf9402e5d8b868d29524
#
_cell.length_a   1.000
_cell.length_b   1.000
_cell.length_c   1.000
_cell.angle_alpha   90.00
_cell.angle_beta   90.00
_cell.angle_gamma   90.00
#
_symmetry.space_group_name_H-M   'P 1'
#
loop_
_entity.id
_entity.type
_entity.pdbx_description
1 polymer ?
#
loop_
_entity_poly.entity_id
_entity_poly.type
_entity_poly.pdbx_seq_one_letter_code
_entity_poly.pdbx_strand_id
1 'polypeptide(L)'
;MLYMEKRVLAEGAGRYENGQWNVKNLKFLTEFMKKMGLTTGDLARVVGLMRASVTRWFMVDDTSYSKVEMIANHYGYEFYVHYEIPDVPIERTKLSIVQALYVLGEVGKLDSRLNFLRLAIYQAGITKSDFAKKLGLSRMGLNLWFQKDDITFRYIYEIAEKMDWTVNIQFKLKEKKEY
;
A
#
# COMPACT_ATOMS: atom_id res chain seq x y z
N MET A 1 -16.54 4.49 37.36
CA MET A 1 -17.49 4.78 36.29
C MET A 1 -16.67 5.15 35.05
N LEU A 2 -16.33 4.14 34.23
CA LEU A 2 -15.45 4.33 33.07
C LEU A 2 -16.32 4.84 31.90
N TYR A 3 -16.06 6.06 31.46
CA TYR A 3 -16.55 6.55 30.18
C TYR A 3 -15.85 5.79 29.05
N MET A 4 -16.53 4.81 28.50
CA MET A 4 -16.20 4.28 27.19
C MET A 4 -16.68 5.30 26.15
N GLU A 5 -15.76 6.16 25.69
CA GLU A 5 -15.99 6.92 24.47
C GLU A 5 -16.30 5.93 23.35
N LYS A 6 -17.54 5.99 22.85
CA LYS A 6 -17.91 5.38 21.58
C LYS A 6 -17.07 6.06 20.49
N ARG A 7 -15.93 5.48 20.17
CA ARG A 7 -15.24 5.81 18.91
C ARG A 7 -16.22 5.48 17.81
N VAL A 8 -16.75 6.49 17.16
CA VAL A 8 -17.47 6.38 15.90
C VAL A 8 -16.53 5.63 14.97
N LEU A 9 -16.86 4.38 14.69
CA LEU A 9 -16.15 3.61 13.67
C LEU A 9 -16.33 4.39 12.37
N ALA A 10 -15.24 4.85 11.79
CA ALA A 10 -15.25 5.57 10.54
C ALA A 10 -16.04 4.74 9.50
N GLU A 11 -16.87 5.41 8.71
CA GLU A 11 -17.50 4.81 7.53
C GLU A 11 -16.41 4.11 6.71
N GLY A 12 -16.46 2.76 6.63
CA GLY A 12 -15.43 1.94 5.98
C GLY A 12 -14.84 0.84 6.85
N ALA A 13 -15.24 0.71 8.14
CA ALA A 13 -14.82 -0.41 8.96
C ALA A 13 -15.30 -1.74 8.36
N GLY A 14 -14.39 -2.67 8.15
CA GLY A 14 -14.68 -3.98 7.59
C GLY A 14 -15.65 -4.77 8.46
N ARG A 15 -16.66 -5.36 7.84
CA ARG A 15 -17.63 -6.26 8.49
C ARG A 15 -17.39 -7.69 8.04
N TYR A 16 -17.53 -8.64 8.95
CA TYR A 16 -17.49 -10.05 8.61
C TYR A 16 -18.94 -10.53 8.41
N GLU A 17 -19.30 -10.79 7.16
CA GLU A 17 -20.64 -11.22 6.76
C GLU A 17 -20.53 -12.41 5.81
N ASN A 18 -21.38 -13.42 5.96
CA ASN A 18 -21.44 -14.60 5.08
C ASN A 18 -20.08 -15.30 4.86
N GLY A 19 -19.24 -15.35 5.89
CA GLY A 19 -17.93 -15.99 5.80
C GLY A 19 -16.84 -15.16 5.15
N GLN A 20 -17.08 -13.89 4.86
CA GLN A 20 -16.13 -12.98 4.22
C GLN A 20 -16.05 -11.63 4.93
N TRP A 21 -14.87 -10.99 4.81
CA TRP A 21 -14.68 -9.61 5.23
C TRP A 21 -15.17 -8.67 4.14
N ASN A 22 -16.13 -7.80 4.48
CA ASN A 22 -16.54 -6.71 3.61
C ASN A 22 -15.65 -5.51 3.89
N VAL A 23 -14.61 -5.33 3.09
CA VAL A 23 -13.56 -4.31 3.20
C VAL A 23 -13.41 -3.59 1.88
N LYS A 24 -13.02 -2.30 1.92
CA LYS A 24 -12.73 -1.49 0.73
C LYS A 24 -11.23 -1.51 0.41
N ASN A 25 -10.40 -1.06 1.36
CA ASN A 25 -8.96 -0.90 1.16
C ASN A 25 -8.21 -2.23 1.11
N LEU A 26 -8.68 -3.26 1.83
CA LEU A 26 -8.06 -4.58 1.86
C LEU A 26 -8.79 -5.63 1.01
N LYS A 27 -9.65 -5.19 0.08
CA LYS A 27 -10.38 -6.09 -0.82
C LYS A 27 -9.43 -7.02 -1.59
N PHE A 28 -8.35 -6.47 -2.15
CA PHE A 28 -7.33 -7.23 -2.86
C PHE A 28 -6.71 -8.35 -2.00
N LEU A 29 -6.51 -8.10 -0.69
CA LEU A 29 -5.96 -9.08 0.23
C LEU A 29 -6.97 -10.19 0.55
N THR A 30 -8.26 -9.85 0.71
CA THR A 30 -9.30 -10.86 0.90
C THR A 30 -9.49 -11.73 -0.33
N GLU A 31 -9.37 -11.17 -1.53
CA GLU A 31 -9.41 -11.92 -2.79
C GLU A 31 -8.20 -12.86 -2.93
N PHE A 32 -7.00 -12.38 -2.58
CA PHE A 32 -5.79 -13.21 -2.53
C PHE A 32 -5.94 -14.36 -1.54
N MET A 33 -6.42 -14.10 -0.31
CA MET A 33 -6.68 -15.12 0.69
C MET A 33 -7.65 -16.17 0.17
N LYS A 34 -8.76 -15.75 -0.44
CA LYS A 34 -9.77 -16.66 -1.02
C LYS A 34 -9.16 -17.54 -2.12
N LYS A 35 -8.40 -16.95 -3.04
CA LYS A 35 -7.72 -17.67 -4.13
C LYS A 35 -6.75 -18.72 -3.59
N MET A 36 -6.05 -18.42 -2.50
CA MET A 36 -5.03 -19.28 -1.92
C MET A 36 -5.55 -20.20 -0.80
N GLY A 37 -6.84 -20.11 -0.43
CA GLY A 37 -7.41 -20.87 0.68
C GLY A 37 -6.86 -20.49 2.06
N LEU A 38 -6.43 -19.24 2.25
CA LEU A 38 -5.76 -18.76 3.47
C LEU A 38 -6.76 -18.21 4.49
N THR A 39 -6.43 -18.39 5.77
CA THR A 39 -7.12 -17.81 6.91
C THR A 39 -6.35 -16.65 7.53
N THR A 40 -6.99 -15.86 8.40
CA THR A 40 -6.29 -14.84 9.20
C THR A 40 -5.21 -15.44 10.12
N GLY A 41 -5.37 -16.71 10.51
CA GLY A 41 -4.37 -17.46 11.28
C GLY A 41 -3.11 -17.75 10.45
N ASP A 42 -3.27 -18.06 9.17
CA ASP A 42 -2.14 -18.29 8.26
C ASP A 42 -1.35 -16.99 8.04
N LEU A 43 -2.03 -15.89 7.78
CA LEU A 43 -1.38 -14.58 7.68
C LEU A 43 -0.65 -14.21 8.96
N ALA A 44 -1.29 -14.42 10.13
CA ALA A 44 -0.70 -14.11 11.44
C ALA A 44 0.62 -14.86 11.66
N ARG A 45 0.68 -16.13 11.25
CA ARG A 45 1.87 -16.98 11.35
C ARG A 45 3.00 -16.44 10.48
N VAL A 46 2.69 -16.00 9.26
CA VAL A 46 3.68 -15.43 8.33
C VAL A 46 4.27 -14.12 8.86
N VAL A 47 3.43 -13.22 9.37
CA VAL A 47 3.90 -11.90 9.84
C VAL A 47 4.35 -11.89 11.30
N GLY A 48 4.35 -13.03 11.98
CA GLY A 48 4.76 -13.14 13.38
C GLY A 48 3.85 -12.39 14.37
N LEU A 49 2.55 -12.32 14.09
CA LEU A 49 1.56 -11.63 14.92
C LEU A 49 0.52 -12.61 15.48
N MET A 50 -0.23 -12.16 16.51
CA MET A 50 -1.39 -12.87 16.97
C MET A 50 -2.54 -12.79 15.95
N ARG A 51 -3.33 -13.86 15.82
CA ARG A 51 -4.51 -13.89 14.94
C ARG A 51 -5.46 -12.71 15.18
N ALA A 52 -5.66 -12.30 16.42
CA ALA A 52 -6.49 -11.14 16.78
C ALA A 52 -5.99 -9.84 16.16
N SER A 53 -4.66 -9.66 16.08
CA SER A 53 -4.05 -8.49 15.45
C SER A 53 -4.32 -8.46 13.95
N VAL A 54 -4.23 -9.60 13.26
CA VAL A 54 -4.53 -9.69 11.82
C VAL A 54 -6.05 -9.54 11.58
N THR A 55 -6.89 -10.13 12.41
CA THR A 55 -8.34 -9.90 12.36
C THR A 55 -8.68 -8.42 12.45
N ARG A 56 -7.96 -7.69 13.32
CA ARG A 56 -8.14 -6.23 13.45
C ARG A 56 -7.83 -5.47 12.17
N TRP A 57 -6.89 -5.92 11.31
CA TRP A 57 -6.64 -5.26 10.02
C TRP A 57 -7.91 -5.16 9.19
N PHE A 58 -8.66 -6.24 9.09
CA PHE A 58 -9.93 -6.27 8.34
C PHE A 58 -11.03 -5.48 9.03
N MET A 59 -11.06 -5.47 10.37
CA MET A 59 -12.03 -4.65 11.11
C MET A 59 -11.82 -3.15 10.91
N VAL A 60 -10.56 -2.69 10.83
CA VAL A 60 -10.23 -1.28 10.60
C VAL A 60 -9.97 -0.96 9.12
N ASP A 61 -10.05 -1.97 8.27
CA ASP A 61 -9.80 -1.92 6.82
C ASP A 61 -8.45 -1.27 6.49
N ASP A 62 -7.39 -1.64 7.25
CA ASP A 62 -6.05 -1.08 7.06
C ASP A 62 -4.95 -1.99 7.60
N THR A 63 -3.83 -2.04 6.87
CA THR A 63 -2.55 -2.62 7.29
C THR A 63 -1.41 -1.97 6.52
N SER A 64 -0.15 -2.26 6.87
CA SER A 64 1.00 -1.70 6.17
C SER A 64 1.37 -2.50 4.92
N TYR A 65 1.96 -1.79 3.95
CA TYR A 65 2.50 -2.37 2.72
C TYR A 65 3.50 -3.50 3.01
N SER A 66 4.44 -3.26 3.94
CA SER A 66 5.48 -4.22 4.31
C SER A 66 4.93 -5.57 4.76
N LYS A 67 3.81 -5.59 5.48
CA LYS A 67 3.18 -6.84 5.94
C LYS A 67 2.55 -7.62 4.79
N VAL A 68 1.90 -6.93 3.86
CA VAL A 68 1.33 -7.58 2.67
C VAL A 68 2.42 -8.10 1.75
N GLU A 69 3.50 -7.34 1.56
CA GLU A 69 4.68 -7.78 0.82
C GLU A 69 5.30 -9.05 1.44
N MET A 70 5.44 -9.09 2.77
CA MET A 70 5.92 -10.27 3.49
C MET A 70 5.04 -11.50 3.25
N ILE A 71 3.70 -11.33 3.27
CA ILE A 71 2.75 -12.39 2.97
C ILE A 71 2.92 -12.86 1.52
N ALA A 72 2.94 -11.94 0.57
CA ALA A 72 3.12 -12.27 -0.84
C ALA A 72 4.40 -13.08 -1.07
N ASN A 73 5.51 -12.58 -0.54
CA ASN A 73 6.82 -13.23 -0.67
C ASN A 73 6.84 -14.65 -0.06
N HIS A 74 6.20 -14.85 1.09
CA HIS A 74 6.10 -16.17 1.74
C HIS A 74 5.40 -17.19 0.85
N TYR A 75 4.36 -16.78 0.13
CA TYR A 75 3.62 -17.66 -0.79
C TYR A 75 4.14 -17.67 -2.22
N GLY A 76 5.33 -17.11 -2.47
CA GLY A 76 5.99 -17.15 -3.79
C GLY A 76 5.47 -16.12 -4.78
N TYR A 77 4.87 -15.04 -4.30
CA TYR A 77 4.39 -13.93 -5.13
C TYR A 77 5.26 -12.70 -4.93
N GLU A 78 5.39 -11.90 -5.98
CA GLU A 78 5.82 -10.51 -5.91
C GLU A 78 4.58 -9.64 -5.70
N PHE A 79 4.74 -8.57 -4.96
CA PHE A 79 3.66 -7.64 -4.63
C PHE A 79 3.94 -6.28 -5.25
N TYR A 80 3.00 -5.78 -6.03
CA TYR A 80 3.13 -4.52 -6.74
C TYR A 80 1.98 -3.58 -6.45
N VAL A 81 2.33 -2.33 -6.20
CA VAL A 81 1.40 -1.20 -6.18
C VAL A 81 1.90 -0.18 -7.19
N HIS A 82 1.02 0.34 -8.02
CA HIS A 82 1.33 1.48 -8.87
C HIS A 82 0.11 2.38 -9.02
N TYR A 83 0.39 3.65 -9.32
CA TYR A 83 -0.64 4.62 -9.64
C TYR A 83 -0.68 4.85 -11.16
N GLU A 84 -1.90 4.81 -11.70
CA GLU A 84 -2.17 5.35 -13.04
C GLU A 84 -2.54 6.82 -12.87
N ILE A 85 -1.76 7.66 -13.52
CA ILE A 85 -1.87 9.11 -13.43
C ILE A 85 -2.44 9.60 -14.75
N PRO A 86 -3.57 10.33 -14.77
CA PRO A 86 -4.11 10.90 -15.99
C PRO A 86 -3.16 11.93 -16.59
N ASP A 87 -3.19 12.05 -17.91
CA ASP A 87 -2.49 13.10 -18.69
C ASP A 87 -0.97 13.20 -18.50
N VAL A 88 -0.32 12.08 -18.13
CA VAL A 88 1.15 12.05 -18.03
C VAL A 88 1.78 12.16 -19.42
N PRO A 89 2.72 13.12 -19.64
CA PRO A 89 3.47 13.19 -20.89
C PRO A 89 4.18 11.87 -21.20
N ILE A 90 4.14 11.45 -22.47
CA ILE A 90 4.71 10.17 -22.92
C ILE A 90 6.18 10.02 -22.52
N GLU A 91 6.94 11.11 -22.49
CA GLU A 91 8.34 11.13 -22.09
C GLU A 91 8.53 10.69 -20.62
N ARG A 92 7.54 10.96 -19.76
CA ARG A 92 7.59 10.59 -18.34
C ARG A 92 7.05 9.19 -18.06
N THR A 93 6.17 8.67 -18.91
CA THR A 93 5.63 7.31 -18.75
C THR A 93 6.66 6.24 -19.06
N LYS A 94 7.61 6.53 -19.94
CA LYS A 94 8.64 5.59 -20.43
C LYS A 94 9.87 5.51 -19.52
N LEU A 95 10.00 6.42 -18.55
CA LEU A 95 11.16 6.44 -17.68
C LEU A 95 11.13 5.29 -16.67
N SER A 96 12.27 4.62 -16.57
CA SER A 96 12.48 3.60 -15.54
C SER A 96 12.54 4.23 -14.14
N ILE A 97 12.33 3.40 -13.11
CA ILE A 97 12.50 3.85 -11.72
C ILE A 97 13.91 4.42 -11.47
N VAL A 98 14.93 3.88 -12.11
CA VAL A 98 16.31 4.36 -12.00
C VAL A 98 16.44 5.81 -12.45
N GLN A 99 15.83 6.14 -13.59
CA GLN A 99 15.83 7.52 -14.12
C GLN A 99 15.02 8.47 -13.23
N ALA A 100 13.87 8.02 -12.74
CA ALA A 100 13.07 8.80 -11.81
C ALA A 100 13.83 9.10 -10.50
N LEU A 101 14.51 8.11 -9.92
CA LEU A 101 15.33 8.30 -8.72
C LEU A 101 16.52 9.23 -8.97
N TYR A 102 17.13 9.16 -10.14
CA TYR A 102 18.20 10.08 -10.52
C TYR A 102 17.72 11.54 -10.54
N VAL A 103 16.59 11.81 -11.21
CA VAL A 103 15.99 13.15 -11.26
C VAL A 103 15.55 13.65 -9.89
N LEU A 104 15.06 12.76 -9.04
CA LEU A 104 14.65 13.10 -7.66
C LEU A 104 15.85 13.24 -6.70
N GLY A 105 17.08 12.94 -7.12
CA GLY A 105 18.26 12.94 -6.26
C GLY A 105 18.29 11.81 -5.24
N GLU A 106 17.64 10.68 -5.53
CA GLU A 106 17.46 9.54 -4.61
C GLU A 106 18.04 8.21 -5.15
N VAL A 107 19.14 8.27 -5.89
CA VAL A 107 19.75 7.12 -6.59
C VAL A 107 20.02 5.90 -5.68
N GLY A 108 20.31 6.12 -4.40
CA GLY A 108 20.55 5.04 -3.42
C GLY A 108 19.29 4.32 -2.91
N LYS A 109 18.10 4.56 -3.49
CA LYS A 109 16.81 4.04 -3.00
C LYS A 109 16.17 3.00 -3.94
N LEU A 110 16.97 2.26 -4.73
CA LEU A 110 16.45 1.28 -5.68
C LEU A 110 15.62 0.17 -5.03
N ASP A 111 16.00 -0.26 -3.83
CA ASP A 111 15.31 -1.35 -3.10
C ASP A 111 14.18 -0.85 -2.19
N SER A 112 13.81 0.43 -2.26
CA SER A 112 12.77 1.00 -1.42
C SER A 112 11.38 0.51 -1.85
N ARG A 113 10.56 0.10 -0.86
CA ARG A 113 9.16 -0.27 -1.04
C ARG A 113 8.32 0.86 -1.61
N LEU A 114 8.68 2.11 -1.27
CA LEU A 114 7.95 3.30 -1.72
C LEU A 114 8.39 3.84 -3.07
N ASN A 115 9.09 3.04 -3.87
CA ASN A 115 9.48 3.44 -5.23
C ASN A 115 8.28 3.68 -6.15
N PHE A 116 7.17 2.96 -5.95
CA PHE A 116 5.94 3.23 -6.68
C PHE A 116 5.41 4.65 -6.41
N LEU A 117 5.55 5.16 -5.18
CA LEU A 117 5.13 6.52 -4.83
C LEU A 117 6.11 7.57 -5.37
N ARG A 118 7.42 7.30 -5.32
CA ARG A 118 8.44 8.17 -5.94
C ARG A 118 8.23 8.31 -7.43
N LEU A 119 7.97 7.18 -8.10
CA LEU A 119 7.68 7.16 -9.52
C LEU A 119 6.43 7.98 -9.86
N ALA A 120 5.37 7.82 -9.08
CA ALA A 120 4.12 8.58 -9.25
C ALA A 120 4.33 10.09 -9.10
N ILE A 121 5.03 10.54 -8.05
CA ILE A 121 5.36 11.95 -7.84
C ILE A 121 6.15 12.50 -9.04
N TYR A 122 7.13 11.74 -9.53
CA TYR A 122 7.92 12.11 -10.69
C TYR A 122 7.07 12.21 -11.97
N GLN A 123 6.26 11.18 -12.24
CA GLN A 123 5.38 11.14 -13.42
C GLN A 123 4.36 12.29 -13.41
N ALA A 124 3.80 12.59 -12.25
CA ALA A 124 2.90 13.75 -12.09
C ALA A 124 3.58 15.11 -12.27
N GLY A 125 4.92 15.16 -12.29
CA GLY A 125 5.67 16.41 -12.45
C GLY A 125 5.53 17.38 -11.29
N ILE A 126 5.25 16.89 -10.10
CA ILE A 126 5.09 17.71 -8.89
C ILE A 126 6.28 17.54 -7.95
N THR A 127 6.53 18.55 -7.13
CA THR A 127 7.55 18.44 -6.08
C THR A 127 7.01 17.67 -4.87
N LYS A 128 7.91 17.09 -4.05
CA LYS A 128 7.51 16.46 -2.78
C LYS A 128 6.79 17.46 -1.84
N SER A 129 7.14 18.73 -1.89
CA SER A 129 6.48 19.78 -1.10
C SER A 129 5.04 19.99 -1.56
N ASP A 130 4.81 20.09 -2.87
CA ASP A 130 3.48 20.26 -3.43
C ASP A 130 2.61 19.01 -3.19
N PHE A 131 3.21 17.83 -3.33
CA PHE A 131 2.56 16.57 -3.02
C PHE A 131 2.12 16.51 -1.55
N ALA A 132 3.02 16.82 -0.59
CA ALA A 132 2.68 16.88 0.84
C ALA A 132 1.54 17.89 1.09
N LYS A 133 1.62 19.08 0.49
CA LYS A 133 0.59 20.12 0.62
C LYS A 133 -0.78 19.65 0.12
N LYS A 134 -0.85 18.98 -1.04
CA LYS A 134 -2.09 18.43 -1.58
C LYS A 134 -2.70 17.37 -0.65
N LEU A 135 -1.87 16.58 0.02
CA LEU A 135 -2.32 15.59 1.00
C LEU A 135 -2.70 16.18 2.36
N GLY A 136 -2.45 17.47 2.60
CA GLY A 136 -2.63 18.09 3.92
C GLY A 136 -1.56 17.66 4.93
N LEU A 137 -0.40 17.21 4.46
CA LEU A 137 0.72 16.78 5.28
C LEU A 137 1.81 17.86 5.36
N SER A 138 2.55 17.88 6.46
CA SER A 138 3.82 18.59 6.47
C SER A 138 4.87 17.85 5.63
N ARG A 139 5.86 18.58 5.11
CA ARG A 139 7.01 17.95 4.42
C ARG A 139 7.72 16.92 5.31
N MET A 140 7.78 17.18 6.62
CA MET A 140 8.35 16.25 7.59
C MET A 140 7.51 14.96 7.70
N GLY A 141 6.18 15.07 7.73
CA GLY A 141 5.27 13.92 7.76
C GLY A 141 5.45 13.01 6.54
N LEU A 142 5.57 13.59 5.33
CA LEU A 142 5.88 12.84 4.12
C LEU A 142 7.26 12.18 4.19
N ASN A 143 8.28 12.90 4.68
CA ASN A 143 9.63 12.34 4.81
C ASN A 143 9.68 11.15 5.77
N LEU A 144 8.86 11.13 6.82
CA LEU A 144 8.77 9.99 7.74
C LEU A 144 8.30 8.72 7.04
N TRP A 145 7.38 8.80 6.07
CA TRP A 145 7.01 7.62 5.27
C TRP A 145 8.21 7.08 4.50
N PHE A 146 8.94 7.95 3.80
CA PHE A 146 10.13 7.56 3.04
C PHE A 146 11.28 7.06 3.92
N GLN A 147 11.42 7.56 5.16
CA GLN A 147 12.43 7.07 6.12
C GLN A 147 12.07 5.69 6.67
N LYS A 148 10.79 5.47 7.01
CA LYS A 148 10.30 4.17 7.48
C LYS A 148 10.22 3.14 6.37
N ASP A 149 10.25 3.59 5.13
CA ASP A 149 10.06 2.80 3.92
C ASP A 149 8.80 1.93 3.97
N ASP A 150 7.73 2.48 4.56
CA ASP A 150 6.45 1.81 4.73
C ASP A 150 5.29 2.79 4.77
N ILE A 151 4.12 2.35 4.30
CA ILE A 151 2.88 3.12 4.23
C ILE A 151 1.70 2.17 4.43
N THR A 152 0.58 2.66 4.97
CA THR A 152 -0.63 1.86 5.09
C THR A 152 -1.52 1.96 3.84
N PHE A 153 -2.35 0.94 3.62
CA PHE A 153 -3.25 0.92 2.47
C PHE A 153 -4.30 2.03 2.52
N ARG A 154 -4.71 2.44 3.70
CA ARG A 154 -5.55 3.63 3.85
C ARG A 154 -4.92 4.84 3.19
N TYR A 155 -3.66 5.12 3.46
CA TYR A 155 -2.96 6.26 2.84
C TYR A 155 -2.73 6.06 1.35
N ILE A 156 -2.49 4.83 0.88
CA ILE A 156 -2.36 4.54 -0.56
C ILE A 156 -3.64 4.95 -1.30
N TYR A 157 -4.81 4.57 -0.79
CA TYR A 157 -6.09 4.95 -1.40
C TYR A 157 -6.44 6.41 -1.19
N GLU A 158 -6.12 6.99 -0.03
CA GLU A 158 -6.32 8.42 0.23
C GLU A 158 -5.48 9.30 -0.71
N ILE A 159 -4.26 8.89 -1.04
CA ILE A 159 -3.43 9.54 -2.06
C ILE A 159 -4.13 9.49 -3.42
N ALA A 160 -4.60 8.32 -3.84
CA ALA A 160 -5.30 8.15 -5.11
C ALA A 160 -6.50 9.09 -5.21
N GLU A 161 -7.32 9.14 -4.17
CA GLU A 161 -8.51 10.01 -4.11
C GLU A 161 -8.15 11.50 -4.18
N LYS A 162 -7.20 11.96 -3.35
CA LYS A 162 -6.80 13.39 -3.31
C LYS A 162 -6.06 13.86 -4.56
N MET A 163 -5.42 12.95 -5.26
CA MET A 163 -4.63 13.24 -6.46
C MET A 163 -5.38 12.98 -7.75
N ASP A 164 -6.58 12.41 -7.68
CA ASP A 164 -7.36 11.92 -8.83
C ASP A 164 -6.57 10.88 -9.66
N TRP A 165 -5.91 9.95 -8.95
CA TRP A 165 -5.16 8.85 -9.53
C TRP A 165 -5.90 7.52 -9.33
N THR A 166 -5.68 6.56 -10.23
CA THR A 166 -6.14 5.19 -10.03
C THR A 166 -5.04 4.35 -9.40
N VAL A 167 -5.37 3.60 -8.33
CA VAL A 167 -4.43 2.67 -7.73
C VAL A 167 -4.64 1.26 -8.26
N ASN A 168 -3.57 0.62 -8.70
CA ASN A 168 -3.53 -0.78 -9.13
C ASN A 168 -2.66 -1.60 -8.17
N ILE A 169 -3.22 -2.70 -7.67
CA ILE A 169 -2.57 -3.61 -6.73
C ILE A 169 -2.58 -5.01 -7.33
N GLN A 170 -1.41 -5.64 -7.38
CA GLN A 170 -1.24 -6.94 -8.02
C GLN A 170 -0.35 -7.88 -7.22
N PHE A 171 -0.75 -9.17 -7.17
CA PHE A 171 0.11 -10.29 -6.78
C PHE A 171 0.51 -11.03 -8.06
N LYS A 172 1.81 -11.02 -8.36
CA LYS A 172 2.37 -11.72 -9.52
C LYS A 172 3.18 -12.91 -9.05
N LEU A 173 2.91 -14.08 -9.59
CA LEU A 173 3.68 -15.29 -9.26
C LEU A 173 5.15 -15.06 -9.65
N LYS A 174 6.07 -15.36 -8.73
CA LYS A 174 7.51 -15.29 -9.01
C LYS A 174 7.87 -16.31 -10.08
N GLU A 175 8.60 -15.87 -11.08
CA GLU A 175 9.17 -16.80 -12.05
C GLU A 175 10.18 -17.72 -11.32
N LYS A 176 10.03 -19.03 -11.48
CA LYS A 176 11.06 -19.96 -11.02
C LYS A 176 12.30 -19.68 -11.85
N LYS A 177 13.37 -19.18 -11.22
CA LYS A 177 14.67 -19.19 -11.86
C LYS A 177 15.08 -20.66 -11.97
N GLU A 178 15.01 -21.20 -13.18
CA GLU A 178 15.68 -22.46 -13.51
C GLU A 178 17.19 -22.20 -13.43
N TYR A 179 17.84 -22.84 -12.48
CA TYR A 179 19.31 -22.88 -12.34
C TYR A 179 19.82 -24.09 -13.10
#